data_d1180882646bbb93852e7e5c4085f6a2
#
_entry.id   d1180882646bbb93852e7e5c4085f6a2
#
_cell.length_a   1.000
_cell.length_b   1.000
_cell.length_c   1.000
_cell.angle_alpha   90.00
_cell.angle_beta   90.00
_cell.angle_gamma   90.00
#
_symmetry.space_group_name_H-M   'P 1'
#
loop_
_entity.id
_entity.type
_entity.pdbx_description
1 polymer ?
#
loop_
_entity_poly.entity_id
_entity_poly.type
_entity_poly.pdbx_seq_one_letter_code
_entity_poly.pdbx_strand_id
1 'polypeptide(L)'
;MSKNIVSNFFKHIKLVSKHKWLVFKFSVKLGIPFRGLMHDLSKFSYDEFWESVKYYDGKVSPITKCKQENGYSKAWLHHKGRNKHHVQYWVDLGTKGVAPVIPYKYVVEMICDKLSASITYNGKNWTNSSEYEYWVKEKKRIIVNPKIENFLEEVFLNLKENGLEKILDKKYLKETYKKNCIDDKTEYYYEFKGEWKKVG
;
A
#
# COMPACT_ATOMS: atom_id res chain seq x y z
N MET A 1 12.61 29.70 3.84
CA MET A 1 11.55 28.73 3.48
C MET A 1 10.85 28.95 2.13
N SER A 2 10.96 30.08 1.44
CA SER A 2 10.10 30.38 0.28
C SER A 2 10.61 29.96 -1.11
N LYS A 3 11.89 29.68 -1.31
CA LYS A 3 12.45 29.41 -2.66
C LYS A 3 12.12 28.05 -3.27
N ASN A 4 11.59 27.09 -2.51
CA ASN A 4 11.37 25.73 -3.00
C ASN A 4 9.90 25.30 -3.14
N ILE A 5 8.93 26.03 -2.59
CA ILE A 5 7.53 25.57 -2.52
C ILE A 5 6.91 25.41 -3.92
N VAL A 6 7.13 26.39 -4.82
CA VAL A 6 6.59 26.32 -6.19
C VAL A 6 7.23 25.17 -6.97
N SER A 7 8.56 25.00 -6.83
CA SER A 7 9.27 23.88 -7.45
C SER A 7 8.78 22.53 -6.89
N ASN A 8 8.59 22.44 -5.58
CA ASN A 8 8.10 21.23 -4.92
C ASN A 8 6.66 20.91 -5.34
N PHE A 9 5.81 21.91 -5.52
CA PHE A 9 4.45 21.76 -6.02
C PHE A 9 4.44 21.02 -7.37
N PHE A 10 5.18 21.51 -8.37
CA PHE A 10 5.23 20.87 -9.69
C PHE A 10 5.87 19.49 -9.66
N LYS A 11 6.94 19.32 -8.88
CA LYS A 11 7.61 18.03 -8.72
C LYS A 11 6.71 17.01 -8.03
N HIS A 12 5.97 17.43 -6.99
CA HIS A 12 5.02 16.58 -6.28
C HIS A 12 3.86 16.16 -7.19
N ILE A 13 3.26 17.09 -7.93
CA ILE A 13 2.22 16.75 -8.93
C ILE A 13 2.74 15.72 -9.93
N LYS A 14 3.94 15.94 -10.50
CA LYS A 14 4.55 15.00 -11.45
C LYS A 14 4.74 13.60 -10.84
N LEU A 15 5.20 13.55 -9.59
CA LEU A 15 5.40 12.29 -8.86
C LEU A 15 4.08 11.56 -8.65
N VAL A 16 3.07 12.25 -8.12
CA VAL A 16 1.73 11.68 -7.85
C VAL A 16 1.06 11.23 -9.14
N SER A 17 1.15 12.04 -10.21
CA SER A 17 0.57 11.69 -11.51
C SER A 17 1.22 10.44 -12.12
N LYS A 18 2.55 10.33 -12.04
CA LYS A 18 3.28 9.13 -12.48
C LYS A 18 2.83 7.89 -11.70
N HIS A 19 2.77 8.00 -10.38
CA HIS A 19 2.31 6.93 -9.50
C HIS A 19 0.87 6.51 -9.83
N LYS A 20 -0.07 7.46 -9.89
CA LYS A 20 -1.47 7.18 -10.26
C LYS A 20 -1.61 6.50 -11.62
N TRP A 21 -0.83 6.94 -12.61
CA TRP A 21 -0.83 6.32 -13.92
C TRP A 21 -0.41 4.85 -13.87
N LEU A 22 0.64 4.52 -13.11
CA LEU A 22 1.08 3.13 -12.93
C LEU A 22 0.02 2.30 -12.20
N VAL A 23 -0.56 2.84 -11.12
CA VAL A 23 -1.65 2.17 -10.40
C VAL A 23 -2.82 1.89 -11.35
N PHE A 24 -3.22 2.87 -12.15
CA PHE A 24 -4.30 2.69 -13.12
C PHE A 24 -3.98 1.60 -14.14
N LYS A 25 -2.77 1.63 -14.74
CA LYS A 25 -2.33 0.59 -15.69
C LYS A 25 -2.40 -0.82 -15.10
N PHE A 26 -1.87 -1.01 -13.89
CA PHE A 26 -1.89 -2.30 -13.23
C PHE A 26 -3.31 -2.72 -12.85
N SER A 27 -4.13 -1.79 -12.39
CA SER A 27 -5.54 -2.02 -12.05
C SER A 27 -6.37 -2.44 -13.26
N VAL A 28 -6.14 -1.85 -14.44
CA VAL A 28 -6.78 -2.28 -15.70
C VAL A 28 -6.39 -3.72 -16.01
N LYS A 29 -5.09 -4.05 -15.94
CA LYS A 29 -4.58 -5.40 -16.22
C LYS A 29 -5.17 -6.44 -15.25
N LEU A 30 -5.36 -6.06 -13.99
CA LEU A 30 -5.93 -6.93 -12.96
C LEU A 30 -7.46 -6.92 -12.87
N GLY A 31 -8.15 -6.18 -13.75
CA GLY A 31 -9.61 -6.18 -13.86
C GLY A 31 -10.34 -5.37 -12.78
N ILE A 32 -9.67 -4.36 -12.20
CA ILE A 32 -10.24 -3.40 -11.25
C ILE A 32 -10.07 -1.94 -11.71
N PRO A 33 -10.38 -1.58 -12.99
CA PRO A 33 -10.05 -0.28 -13.57
C PRO A 33 -10.65 0.90 -12.81
N PHE A 34 -11.89 0.77 -12.35
CA PHE A 34 -12.56 1.83 -11.60
C PHE A 34 -11.83 2.16 -10.29
N ARG A 35 -11.33 1.12 -9.61
CA ARG A 35 -10.54 1.35 -8.39
C ARG A 35 -9.22 2.06 -8.67
N GLY A 36 -8.54 1.66 -9.76
CA GLY A 36 -7.32 2.34 -10.18
C GLY A 36 -7.54 3.81 -10.56
N LEU A 37 -8.67 4.13 -11.20
CA LEU A 37 -9.04 5.52 -11.51
C LEU A 37 -9.27 6.33 -10.23
N MET A 38 -10.01 5.77 -9.27
CA MET A 38 -10.37 6.42 -8.01
C MET A 38 -9.26 6.35 -6.94
N HIS A 39 -8.19 5.57 -7.21
CA HIS A 39 -7.09 5.38 -6.28
C HIS A 39 -6.52 6.73 -5.82
N ASP A 40 -6.40 6.88 -4.51
CA ASP A 40 -5.72 8.01 -3.87
C ASP A 40 -6.18 9.40 -4.31
N LEU A 41 -7.46 9.57 -4.65
CA LEU A 41 -8.00 10.92 -4.90
C LEU A 41 -7.85 11.83 -3.68
N SER A 42 -7.80 11.26 -2.48
CA SER A 42 -7.57 12.01 -1.24
C SER A 42 -6.23 12.76 -1.23
N LYS A 43 -5.22 12.31 -2.00
CA LYS A 43 -3.92 13.00 -2.15
C LYS A 43 -4.03 14.41 -2.73
N PHE A 44 -5.16 14.73 -3.37
CA PHE A 44 -5.45 16.08 -3.87
C PHE A 44 -6.27 16.91 -2.88
N SER A 45 -6.63 16.37 -1.72
CA SER A 45 -7.24 17.16 -0.65
C SER A 45 -6.24 18.16 -0.06
N TYR A 46 -6.75 19.22 0.55
CA TYR A 46 -5.91 20.24 1.19
C TYR A 46 -4.96 19.64 2.23
N ASP A 47 -5.48 18.74 3.08
CA ASP A 47 -4.73 18.14 4.20
C ASP A 47 -3.57 17.27 3.74
N GLU A 48 -3.74 16.50 2.65
CA GLU A 48 -2.67 15.63 2.15
C GLU A 48 -1.71 16.35 1.21
N PHE A 49 -2.26 17.20 0.33
CA PHE A 49 -1.49 17.82 -0.74
C PHE A 49 -0.44 18.80 -0.21
N TRP A 50 -0.87 19.76 0.62
CA TRP A 50 0.04 20.81 1.09
C TRP A 50 1.08 20.32 2.08
N GLU A 51 0.76 19.37 2.93
CA GLU A 51 1.77 18.72 3.77
C GLU A 51 2.81 18.01 2.90
N SER A 52 2.35 17.30 1.87
CA SER A 52 3.25 16.60 0.94
C SER A 52 4.15 17.55 0.16
N VAL A 53 3.65 18.70 -0.31
CA VAL A 53 4.46 19.73 -0.95
C VAL A 53 5.50 20.31 0.01
N LYS A 54 5.12 20.56 1.26
CA LYS A 54 6.02 21.12 2.30
C LYS A 54 7.21 20.19 2.58
N TYR A 55 6.96 18.89 2.70
CA TYR A 55 7.97 17.90 3.06
C TYR A 55 8.59 17.17 1.85
N TYR A 56 8.31 17.63 0.63
CA TYR A 56 8.90 17.05 -0.57
C TYR A 56 10.41 17.35 -0.65
N ASP A 57 11.24 16.30 -0.69
CA ASP A 57 12.69 16.40 -0.87
C ASP A 57 13.21 15.60 -2.09
N GLY A 58 12.34 14.83 -2.73
CA GLY A 58 12.67 14.01 -3.92
C GLY A 58 13.45 12.73 -3.63
N LYS A 59 13.75 12.42 -2.37
CA LYS A 59 14.53 11.24 -1.95
C LYS A 59 13.66 10.18 -1.31
N VAL A 60 12.80 10.60 -0.37
CA VAL A 60 11.85 9.72 0.31
C VAL A 60 10.42 10.25 0.13
N SER A 61 9.43 9.47 0.51
CA SER A 61 8.06 9.96 0.45
C SER A 61 7.88 11.16 1.40
N PRO A 62 7.11 12.19 1.01
CA PRO A 62 6.85 13.34 1.88
C PRO A 62 6.28 12.96 3.24
N ILE A 63 5.42 11.93 3.29
CA ILE A 63 4.88 11.37 4.52
C ILE A 63 5.99 10.84 5.42
N THR A 64 6.94 10.09 4.86
CA THR A 64 8.09 9.56 5.61
C THR A 64 8.94 10.71 6.15
N LYS A 65 9.22 11.71 5.32
CA LYS A 65 9.98 12.90 5.72
C LYS A 65 9.29 13.66 6.85
N CYS A 66 7.98 13.89 6.73
CA CYS A 66 7.19 14.54 7.77
C CYS A 66 7.24 13.76 9.10
N LYS A 67 7.10 12.43 9.05
CA LYS A 67 7.21 11.58 10.25
C LYS A 67 8.60 11.63 10.89
N GLN A 68 9.65 11.68 10.10
CA GLN A 68 11.03 11.79 10.62
C GLN A 68 11.25 13.11 11.38
N GLU A 69 10.65 14.21 10.90
CA GLU A 69 10.83 15.53 11.50
C GLU A 69 9.87 15.82 12.67
N ASN A 70 8.65 15.28 12.64
CA ASN A 70 7.58 15.64 13.59
C ASN A 70 7.04 14.45 14.41
N GLY A 71 7.55 13.23 14.18
CA GLY A 71 7.06 12.01 14.82
C GLY A 71 5.76 11.46 14.21
N TYR A 72 4.99 12.25 13.47
CA TYR A 72 3.74 11.88 12.81
C TYR A 72 3.51 12.68 11.53
N SER A 73 2.48 12.32 10.73
CA SER A 73 2.04 13.03 9.54
C SER A 73 0.51 13.13 9.55
N LYS A 74 -0.03 14.34 9.46
CA LYS A 74 -1.48 14.58 9.34
C LYS A 74 -2.00 14.04 8.02
N ALA A 75 -1.25 14.25 6.92
CA ALA A 75 -1.56 13.68 5.62
C ALA A 75 -1.72 12.16 5.70
N TRP A 76 -0.82 11.47 6.41
CA TRP A 76 -0.93 10.03 6.60
C TRP A 76 -2.14 9.61 7.42
N LEU A 77 -2.44 10.32 8.52
CA LEU A 77 -3.60 10.01 9.35
C LEU A 77 -4.91 10.16 8.53
N HIS A 78 -5.01 11.23 7.74
CA HIS A 78 -6.14 11.46 6.84
C HIS A 78 -6.21 10.37 5.76
N HIS A 79 -5.07 10.06 5.13
CA HIS A 79 -4.95 9.11 4.04
C HIS A 79 -5.33 7.68 4.44
N LYS A 80 -4.68 7.13 5.48
CA LYS A 80 -4.93 5.76 5.93
C LYS A 80 -6.37 5.53 6.42
N GLY A 81 -7.01 6.56 6.96
CA GLY A 81 -8.39 6.47 7.44
C GLY A 81 -9.45 6.45 6.34
N ARG A 82 -9.09 6.78 5.09
CA ARG A 82 -10.01 6.84 3.93
C ARG A 82 -9.76 5.78 2.88
N ASN A 83 -8.55 5.23 2.84
CA ASN A 83 -8.11 4.36 1.76
C ASN A 83 -8.04 2.91 2.19
N LYS A 84 -9.03 2.11 1.76
CA LYS A 84 -9.20 0.70 2.14
C LYS A 84 -8.11 -0.25 1.62
N HIS A 85 -7.24 0.22 0.74
CA HIS A 85 -6.08 -0.55 0.28
C HIS A 85 -4.88 -0.48 1.25
N HIS A 86 -4.95 0.30 2.33
CA HIS A 86 -3.96 0.29 3.39
C HIS A 86 -4.35 -0.66 4.52
N VAL A 87 -3.42 -1.49 4.98
CA VAL A 87 -3.66 -2.44 6.10
C VAL A 87 -4.11 -1.71 7.36
N GLN A 88 -3.61 -0.50 7.61
CA GLN A 88 -3.93 0.32 8.78
C GLN A 88 -5.40 0.78 8.83
N TYR A 89 -6.11 0.79 7.69
CA TYR A 89 -7.55 1.04 7.65
C TYR A 89 -8.33 -0.06 8.38
N TRP A 90 -7.81 -1.29 8.36
CA TRP A 90 -8.48 -2.49 8.84
C TRP A 90 -8.11 -2.87 10.27
N VAL A 91 -7.25 -2.10 10.93
CA VAL A 91 -6.78 -2.40 12.28
C VAL A 91 -7.51 -1.54 13.29
N ASP A 92 -8.24 -2.17 14.20
CA ASP A 92 -8.78 -1.55 15.39
C ASP A 92 -7.81 -1.80 16.58
N LEU A 93 -7.24 -0.73 17.09
CA LEU A 93 -6.30 -0.79 18.22
C LEU A 93 -6.99 -0.69 19.58
N GLY A 94 -8.28 -0.37 19.63
CA GLY A 94 -9.04 -0.18 20.87
C GLY A 94 -9.21 -1.46 21.69
N THR A 95 -9.19 -2.62 21.03
CA THR A 95 -9.37 -3.92 21.64
C THR A 95 -8.40 -4.96 21.10
N LYS A 96 -7.11 -4.83 21.40
CA LYS A 96 -6.06 -5.83 21.09
C LYS A 96 -5.74 -6.02 19.60
N GLY A 97 -5.99 -5.01 18.75
CA GLY A 97 -5.54 -5.03 17.37
C GLY A 97 -6.21 -6.10 16.50
N VAL A 98 -7.51 -5.99 16.28
CA VAL A 98 -8.23 -6.87 15.34
C VAL A 98 -7.81 -6.55 13.91
N ALA A 99 -7.45 -7.59 13.14
CA ALA A 99 -7.15 -7.49 11.72
C ALA A 99 -8.01 -8.50 10.92
N PRO A 100 -9.05 -8.05 10.23
CA PRO A 100 -9.86 -8.90 9.36
C PRO A 100 -9.11 -9.30 8.09
N VAL A 101 -9.59 -10.35 7.43
CA VAL A 101 -9.16 -10.66 6.05
C VAL A 101 -9.61 -9.54 5.13
N ILE A 102 -8.66 -8.84 4.53
CA ILE A 102 -8.95 -7.72 3.61
C ILE A 102 -9.60 -8.27 2.33
N PRO A 103 -10.77 -7.77 1.90
CA PRO A 103 -11.43 -8.27 0.70
C PRO A 103 -10.56 -8.14 -0.56
N TYR A 104 -10.62 -9.12 -1.45
CA TYR A 104 -9.80 -9.27 -2.64
C TYR A 104 -9.56 -7.97 -3.42
N LYS A 105 -10.62 -7.21 -3.70
CA LYS A 105 -10.53 -5.96 -4.48
C LYS A 105 -9.62 -4.90 -3.85
N TYR A 106 -9.53 -4.87 -2.52
CA TYR A 106 -8.70 -3.88 -1.81
C TYR A 106 -7.25 -4.36 -1.67
N VAL A 107 -7.03 -5.66 -1.48
CA VAL A 107 -5.66 -6.18 -1.44
C VAL A 107 -5.01 -6.17 -2.83
N VAL A 108 -5.77 -6.38 -3.91
CA VAL A 108 -5.26 -6.21 -5.28
C VAL A 108 -4.92 -4.75 -5.56
N GLU A 109 -5.75 -3.79 -5.11
CA GLU A 109 -5.41 -2.37 -5.19
C GLU A 109 -4.15 -2.04 -4.38
N MET A 110 -3.97 -2.62 -3.19
CA MET A 110 -2.75 -2.50 -2.39
C MET A 110 -1.52 -3.00 -3.15
N ILE A 111 -1.61 -4.13 -3.86
CA ILE A 111 -0.51 -4.64 -4.70
C ILE A 111 -0.18 -3.64 -5.81
N CYS A 112 -1.21 -3.11 -6.51
CA CYS A 112 -1.00 -2.09 -7.54
C CYS A 112 -0.30 -0.84 -6.97
N ASP A 113 -0.74 -0.37 -5.80
CA ASP A 113 -0.16 0.79 -5.10
C ASP A 113 1.31 0.54 -4.73
N LYS A 114 1.60 -0.57 -4.05
CA LYS A 114 2.95 -0.93 -3.60
C LYS A 114 3.93 -1.07 -4.76
N LEU A 115 3.55 -1.76 -5.82
CA LEU A 115 4.37 -1.89 -7.04
C LEU A 115 4.63 -0.53 -7.68
N SER A 116 3.59 0.29 -7.81
CA SER A 116 3.70 1.62 -8.42
C SER A 116 4.56 2.56 -7.59
N ALA A 117 4.44 2.52 -6.27
CA ALA A 117 5.30 3.27 -5.35
C ALA A 117 6.75 2.80 -5.45
N SER A 118 6.97 1.48 -5.40
CA SER A 118 8.32 0.88 -5.53
C SER A 118 9.00 1.30 -6.83
N ILE A 119 8.32 1.18 -7.98
CA ILE A 119 8.83 1.60 -9.30
C ILE A 119 9.07 3.12 -9.34
N THR A 120 8.17 3.91 -8.76
CA THR A 120 8.25 5.36 -8.81
C THR A 120 9.42 5.90 -8.01
N TYR A 121 9.65 5.38 -6.80
CA TYR A 121 10.71 5.85 -5.90
C TYR A 121 12.08 5.27 -6.24
N ASN A 122 12.17 4.01 -6.65
CA ASN A 122 13.45 3.41 -7.04
C ASN A 122 13.90 3.81 -8.46
N GLY A 123 12.96 4.19 -9.33
CA GLY A 123 13.27 4.64 -10.68
C GLY A 123 14.10 3.60 -11.46
N LYS A 124 15.30 3.99 -11.92
CA LYS A 124 16.21 3.11 -12.67
C LYS A 124 16.81 1.97 -11.83
N ASN A 125 16.79 2.11 -10.51
CA ASN A 125 17.33 1.10 -9.58
C ASN A 125 16.28 0.07 -9.17
N TRP A 126 15.05 0.18 -9.68
CA TRP A 126 14.02 -0.78 -9.40
C TRP A 126 14.35 -2.16 -9.99
N THR A 127 14.17 -3.20 -9.19
CA THR A 127 14.30 -4.60 -9.59
C THR A 127 13.09 -5.39 -9.11
N ASN A 128 12.91 -6.60 -9.62
CA ASN A 128 11.85 -7.50 -9.16
C ASN A 128 11.95 -7.83 -7.66
N SER A 129 13.13 -7.73 -7.06
CA SER A 129 13.36 -7.95 -5.62
C SER A 129 12.91 -6.77 -4.75
N SER A 130 12.80 -5.55 -5.33
CA SER A 130 12.65 -4.31 -4.57
C SER A 130 11.43 -4.32 -3.64
N GLU A 131 10.29 -4.83 -4.12
CA GLU A 131 9.07 -4.86 -3.30
C GLU A 131 9.11 -5.96 -2.24
N TYR A 132 9.69 -7.12 -2.55
CA TYR A 132 9.85 -8.20 -1.57
C TYR A 132 10.76 -7.77 -0.41
N GLU A 133 11.89 -7.13 -0.72
CA GLU A 133 12.81 -6.61 0.30
C GLU A 133 12.16 -5.53 1.18
N TYR A 134 11.31 -4.69 0.58
CA TYR A 134 10.54 -3.70 1.32
C TYR A 134 9.49 -4.39 2.21
N TRP A 135 8.75 -5.35 1.69
CA TRP A 135 7.74 -6.11 2.41
C TRP A 135 8.29 -6.82 3.65
N VAL A 136 9.41 -7.50 3.53
CA VAL A 136 10.08 -8.20 4.66
C VAL A 136 10.41 -7.24 5.82
N LYS A 137 10.70 -5.97 5.52
CA LYS A 137 10.92 -4.94 6.55
C LYS A 137 9.61 -4.37 7.09
N GLU A 138 8.64 -4.15 6.21
CA GLU A 138 7.36 -3.53 6.55
C GLU A 138 6.50 -4.44 7.44
N LYS A 139 6.37 -5.72 7.11
CA LYS A 139 5.53 -6.67 7.84
C LYS A 139 5.87 -6.79 9.33
N LYS A 140 7.11 -6.50 9.72
CA LYS A 140 7.56 -6.47 11.12
C LYS A 140 7.02 -5.27 11.93
N ARG A 141 6.41 -4.29 11.26
CA ARG A 141 6.00 -3.01 11.87
C ARG A 141 4.52 -2.71 11.71
N ILE A 142 3.79 -3.60 11.07
CA ILE A 142 2.35 -3.46 10.82
C ILE A 142 1.58 -4.63 11.43
N ILE A 143 0.33 -4.37 11.77
CA ILE A 143 -0.61 -5.42 12.14
C ILE A 143 -1.39 -5.77 10.87
N VAL A 144 -1.35 -7.03 10.49
CA VAL A 144 -2.07 -7.55 9.32
C VAL A 144 -2.57 -8.95 9.62
N ASN A 145 -3.72 -9.33 9.07
CA ASN A 145 -4.23 -10.70 9.21
C ASN A 145 -3.23 -11.70 8.63
N PRO A 146 -2.89 -12.81 9.32
CA PRO A 146 -1.92 -13.80 8.85
C PRO A 146 -2.19 -14.36 7.46
N LYS A 147 -3.46 -14.52 7.09
CA LYS A 147 -3.85 -14.96 5.74
C LYS A 147 -3.48 -13.94 4.66
N ILE A 148 -3.65 -12.65 4.95
CA ILE A 148 -3.24 -11.57 4.06
C ILE A 148 -1.71 -11.46 4.02
N GLU A 149 -1.03 -11.65 5.16
CA GLU A 149 0.44 -11.69 5.19
C GLU A 149 0.98 -12.79 4.29
N ASN A 150 0.48 -14.02 4.43
CA ASN A 150 0.88 -15.16 3.60
C ASN A 150 0.61 -14.91 2.11
N PHE A 151 -0.55 -14.35 1.79
CA PHE A 151 -0.89 -13.98 0.41
C PHE A 151 0.10 -12.96 -0.18
N LEU A 152 0.39 -11.89 0.56
CA LEU A 152 1.33 -10.86 0.09
C LEU A 152 2.76 -11.38 0.00
N GLU A 153 3.18 -12.22 0.95
CA GLU A 153 4.48 -12.90 0.93
C GLU A 153 4.65 -13.75 -0.34
N GLU A 154 3.66 -14.59 -0.65
CA GLU A 154 3.68 -15.46 -1.84
C GLU A 154 3.71 -14.63 -3.14
N VAL A 155 2.91 -13.55 -3.21
CA VAL A 155 2.87 -12.66 -4.38
C VAL A 155 4.20 -11.93 -4.59
N PHE A 156 4.77 -11.34 -3.53
CA PHE A 156 6.03 -10.59 -3.69
C PHE A 156 7.26 -11.49 -3.85
N LEU A 157 7.24 -12.69 -3.29
CA LEU A 157 8.26 -13.69 -3.57
C LEU A 157 8.19 -14.13 -5.05
N ASN A 158 6.98 -14.38 -5.57
CA ASN A 158 6.78 -14.72 -6.97
C ASN A 158 7.19 -13.56 -7.91
N LEU A 159 6.95 -12.30 -7.52
CA LEU A 159 7.49 -11.14 -8.24
C LEU A 159 9.00 -11.21 -8.37
N LYS A 160 9.68 -11.46 -7.25
CA LYS A 160 11.15 -11.56 -7.19
C LYS A 160 11.68 -12.65 -8.12
N GLU A 161 11.04 -13.81 -8.13
CA GLU A 161 11.50 -15.00 -8.84
C GLU A 161 11.11 -15.01 -10.33
N ASN A 162 9.88 -14.60 -10.64
CA ASN A 162 9.27 -14.78 -11.95
C ASN A 162 8.89 -13.46 -12.66
N GLY A 163 9.12 -12.32 -12.01
CA GLY A 163 8.96 -11.00 -12.59
C GLY A 163 7.55 -10.43 -12.60
N LEU A 164 7.47 -9.18 -13.05
CA LEU A 164 6.27 -8.34 -12.95
C LEU A 164 5.08 -8.90 -13.74
N GLU A 165 5.32 -9.44 -14.93
CA GLU A 165 4.23 -9.94 -15.79
C GLU A 165 3.50 -11.12 -15.15
N LYS A 166 4.21 -11.94 -14.38
CA LYS A 166 3.63 -13.10 -13.69
C LYS A 166 2.63 -12.69 -12.61
N ILE A 167 2.93 -11.66 -11.85
CA ILE A 167 2.03 -11.21 -10.77
C ILE A 167 0.93 -10.25 -11.28
N LEU A 168 1.11 -9.63 -12.44
CA LEU A 168 0.07 -8.84 -13.10
C LEU A 168 -0.89 -9.72 -13.91
N ASP A 169 -1.11 -10.95 -13.47
CA ASP A 169 -2.10 -11.90 -13.99
C ASP A 169 -3.29 -11.99 -13.02
N LYS A 170 -4.47 -11.63 -13.51
CA LYS A 170 -5.72 -11.65 -12.74
C LYS A 170 -6.08 -13.04 -12.23
N LYS A 171 -5.83 -14.09 -13.04
CA LYS A 171 -6.14 -15.48 -12.68
C LYS A 171 -5.21 -15.92 -11.54
N TYR A 172 -3.91 -15.70 -11.70
CA TYR A 172 -2.90 -15.98 -10.68
C TYR A 172 -3.26 -15.34 -9.33
N LEU A 173 -3.49 -14.03 -9.29
CA LEU A 173 -3.82 -13.35 -8.04
C LEU A 173 -5.12 -13.85 -7.40
N LYS A 174 -6.13 -14.16 -8.22
CA LYS A 174 -7.40 -14.68 -7.72
C LYS A 174 -7.26 -16.08 -7.11
N GLU A 175 -6.49 -16.95 -7.75
CA GLU A 175 -6.21 -18.31 -7.26
C GLU A 175 -5.36 -18.27 -6.00
N THR A 176 -4.30 -17.47 -5.97
CA THR A 176 -3.44 -17.27 -4.80
C THR A 176 -4.22 -16.69 -3.61
N TYR A 177 -5.11 -15.71 -3.86
CA TYR A 177 -5.97 -15.17 -2.81
C TYR A 177 -6.95 -16.22 -2.28
N LYS A 178 -7.59 -17.00 -3.14
CA LYS A 178 -8.47 -18.08 -2.72
C LYS A 178 -7.74 -19.10 -1.84
N LYS A 179 -6.56 -19.54 -2.27
CA LYS A 179 -5.70 -20.48 -1.55
C LYS A 179 -5.36 -20.00 -0.13
N ASN A 180 -5.01 -18.71 0.02
CA ASN A 180 -4.51 -18.18 1.30
C ASN A 180 -5.61 -17.59 2.19
N CYS A 181 -6.68 -17.02 1.59
CA CYS A 181 -7.60 -16.13 2.31
C CYS A 181 -9.03 -16.62 2.39
N ILE A 182 -9.47 -17.54 1.51
CA ILE A 182 -10.86 -18.02 1.52
C ILE A 182 -10.91 -19.38 2.18
N ASP A 183 -11.43 -19.38 3.41
CA ASP A 183 -12.18 -20.50 3.96
C ASP A 183 -13.66 -20.17 3.79
N ASP A 184 -14.57 -21.10 4.00
CA ASP A 184 -16.03 -20.94 3.77
C ASP A 184 -16.71 -19.86 4.63
N LYS A 185 -15.96 -19.12 5.44
CA LYS A 185 -16.47 -18.06 6.33
C LYS A 185 -15.52 -16.86 6.34
N THR A 186 -16.09 -15.65 6.40
CA THR A 186 -15.32 -14.43 6.70
C THR A 186 -14.77 -14.55 8.12
N GLU A 187 -13.46 -14.59 8.23
CA GLU A 187 -12.80 -14.75 9.52
C GLU A 187 -12.14 -13.43 9.94
N TYR A 188 -12.34 -13.09 11.22
CA TYR A 188 -11.66 -12.01 11.89
C TYR A 188 -10.66 -12.60 12.87
N TYR A 189 -9.48 -12.00 12.97
CA TYR A 189 -8.44 -12.39 13.89
C TYR A 189 -8.00 -11.19 14.71
N TYR A 190 -7.60 -11.43 15.93
CA TYR A 190 -6.96 -10.46 16.81
C TYR A 190 -5.70 -11.05 17.42
N GLU A 191 -4.70 -10.20 17.67
CA GLU A 191 -3.50 -10.60 18.39
C GLU A 191 -3.76 -10.55 19.91
N PHE A 192 -3.44 -11.65 20.60
CA PHE A 192 -3.51 -11.73 22.03
C PHE A 192 -2.29 -12.45 22.59
N LYS A 193 -1.47 -11.76 23.37
CA LYS A 193 -0.21 -12.27 23.96
C LYS A 193 0.75 -12.85 22.91
N GLY A 194 0.86 -12.19 21.76
CA GLY A 194 1.72 -12.64 20.67
C GLY A 194 1.16 -13.76 19.79
N GLU A 195 -0.08 -14.19 20.04
CA GLU A 195 -0.76 -15.21 19.23
C GLU A 195 -1.98 -14.63 18.53
N TRP A 196 -2.18 -14.99 17.26
CA TRP A 196 -3.38 -14.65 16.51
C TRP A 196 -4.53 -15.59 16.88
N LYS A 197 -5.67 -15.00 17.29
CA LYS A 197 -6.88 -15.73 17.66
C LYS A 197 -8.04 -15.33 16.78
N LYS A 198 -8.84 -16.30 16.40
CA LYS A 198 -10.09 -16.06 15.66
C LYS A 198 -11.12 -15.41 16.59
N VAL A 199 -11.83 -14.42 16.05
CA VAL A 199 -13.02 -13.86 16.71
C VAL A 199 -14.17 -14.86 16.55
N GLY A 200 -14.66 -15.37 17.67
CA GLY A 200 -15.76 -16.35 17.72
C GLY A 200 -17.12 -15.72 17.41
#